data_60d0ed7d0c0798e2daf6ffaa7fcc972e
#
_entry.id   60d0ed7d0c0798e2daf6ffaa7fcc972e
#
_cell.length_a   1.000
_cell.length_b   1.000
_cell.length_c   1.000
_cell.angle_alpha   90.00
_cell.angle_beta   90.00
_cell.angle_gamma   90.00
#
_symmetry.space_group_name_H-M   'P 1'
#
loop_
_entity.id
_entity.type
_entity.pdbx_description
1 polymer ?
#
loop_
_entity_poly.entity_id
_entity_poly.type
_entity_poly.pdbx_seq_one_letter_code
_entity_poly.pdbx_strand_id
1 'polypeptide(L)'
;MLSSLFFSFSRHLPTSFTSSEVERLVDLDVDPIEVGGVIYIASYHGGAAAISESDGDVLWRNETVSSNTGLSNDYRFLYFSDSIDNVWQVEQRTGASLWKQKELHQRKLTAPAIYDNYVVVGDFEGYVHWLSADDGRQLGRIKVADSAIDAKPIVVDSTVYIYAKDGTLAALKTRAP
;
A
#
# COMPACT_ATOMS: atom_id res chain seq x y z
N MET A 1 13.07 -28.02 -23.68
CA MET A 1 11.82 -27.60 -24.38
C MET A 1 10.86 -27.13 -23.30
N LEU A 2 10.92 -25.84 -22.93
CA LEU A 2 10.03 -25.23 -21.94
C LEU A 2 8.88 -24.57 -22.70
N SER A 3 7.70 -25.16 -22.61
CA SER A 3 6.45 -24.61 -23.15
C SER A 3 5.94 -23.55 -22.19
N SER A 4 6.04 -22.27 -22.59
CA SER A 4 5.38 -21.18 -21.88
C SER A 4 3.90 -21.20 -22.20
N LEU A 5 3.07 -21.56 -21.22
CA LEU A 5 1.63 -21.38 -21.28
C LEU A 5 1.31 -19.89 -21.12
N PHE A 6 1.09 -19.20 -22.21
CA PHE A 6 0.41 -17.91 -22.22
C PHE A 6 -1.08 -18.15 -22.00
N PHE A 7 -1.60 -17.89 -20.82
CA PHE A 7 -3.03 -17.74 -20.62
C PHE A 7 -3.45 -16.34 -21.09
N SER A 8 -3.93 -16.24 -22.33
CA SER A 8 -4.64 -15.06 -22.79
C SER A 8 -6.08 -15.17 -22.33
N PHE A 9 -6.43 -14.45 -21.26
CA PHE A 9 -7.81 -14.28 -20.82
C PHE A 9 -8.46 -13.20 -21.70
N SER A 10 -8.95 -13.60 -22.89
CA SER A 10 -9.87 -12.77 -23.67
C SER A 10 -11.29 -13.23 -23.34
N ARG A 11 -11.86 -12.78 -22.23
CA ARG A 11 -13.31 -12.81 -22.06
C ARG A 11 -13.88 -11.56 -22.73
N HIS A 12 -14.78 -11.76 -23.65
CA HIS A 12 -15.71 -10.73 -24.08
C HIS A 12 -16.48 -10.27 -22.86
N LEU A 13 -16.11 -9.11 -22.33
CA LEU A 13 -16.90 -8.41 -21.32
C LEU A 13 -18.25 -8.04 -21.95
N PRO A 14 -19.37 -8.22 -21.27
CA PRO A 14 -20.65 -7.76 -21.77
C PRO A 14 -20.58 -6.25 -22.01
N THR A 15 -21.08 -5.81 -23.17
CA THR A 15 -21.00 -4.46 -23.73
C THR A 15 -21.82 -3.40 -22.98
N SER A 16 -21.98 -3.52 -21.67
CA SER A 16 -22.69 -2.55 -20.80
C SER A 16 -21.81 -1.85 -19.77
N PHE A 17 -20.49 -1.95 -19.88
CA PHE A 17 -19.62 -1.02 -19.15
C PHE A 17 -19.70 0.34 -19.82
N THR A 18 -20.37 1.29 -19.19
CA THR A 18 -20.17 2.69 -19.53
C THR A 18 -18.69 2.98 -19.28
N SER A 19 -17.95 3.30 -20.34
CA SER A 19 -16.49 3.55 -20.37
C SER A 19 -16.01 4.59 -19.35
N SER A 20 -16.92 5.29 -18.69
CA SER A 20 -16.64 6.38 -17.77
C SER A 20 -16.16 5.97 -16.37
N GLU A 21 -16.40 4.73 -15.93
CA GLU A 21 -16.02 4.33 -14.56
C GLU A 21 -14.63 3.70 -14.48
N VAL A 22 -14.24 2.93 -15.51
CA VAL A 22 -12.89 2.37 -15.61
C VAL A 22 -11.90 3.44 -16.09
N GLU A 23 -12.31 4.38 -16.93
CA GLU A 23 -11.46 5.50 -17.40
C GLU A 23 -11.08 6.48 -16.28
N ARG A 24 -11.82 6.53 -15.17
CA ARG A 24 -11.45 7.32 -13.98
C ARG A 24 -10.37 6.67 -13.11
N LEU A 25 -9.99 5.44 -13.40
CA LEU A 25 -8.90 4.71 -12.74
C LEU A 25 -7.61 4.73 -13.57
N VAL A 26 -7.47 5.67 -14.49
CA VAL A 26 -6.50 5.65 -15.61
C VAL A 26 -5.03 5.77 -15.21
N ASP A 27 -4.70 6.16 -14.00
CA ASP A 27 -3.31 6.18 -13.52
C ASP A 27 -3.15 5.21 -12.33
N LEU A 28 -3.10 3.91 -12.63
CA LEU A 28 -2.69 2.90 -11.64
C LEU A 28 -1.17 2.93 -11.51
N ASP A 29 -0.65 3.85 -10.72
CA ASP A 29 0.78 3.94 -10.42
C ASP A 29 1.23 2.92 -9.35
N VAL A 30 0.31 2.12 -8.85
CA VAL A 30 0.49 1.24 -7.70
C VAL A 30 0.11 -0.19 -8.06
N ASP A 31 0.96 -1.14 -7.69
CA ASP A 31 0.64 -2.57 -7.84
C ASP A 31 -0.63 -2.93 -7.06
N PRO A 32 -1.63 -3.56 -7.69
CA PRO A 32 -2.83 -4.03 -7.01
C PRO A 32 -2.50 -5.15 -6.02
N ILE A 33 -3.34 -5.31 -4.98
CA ILE A 33 -3.26 -6.46 -4.07
C ILE A 33 -4.53 -7.28 -4.21
N GLU A 34 -4.37 -8.60 -4.32
CA GLU A 34 -5.49 -9.55 -4.24
C GLU A 34 -5.55 -10.15 -2.84
N VAL A 35 -6.75 -10.17 -2.24
CA VAL A 35 -7.01 -10.81 -0.95
C VAL A 35 -8.40 -11.46 -0.99
N GLY A 36 -8.46 -12.78 -0.99
CA GLY A 36 -9.70 -13.53 -0.84
C GLY A 36 -10.74 -13.29 -1.94
N GLY A 37 -10.30 -13.15 -3.19
CA GLY A 37 -11.16 -12.91 -4.34
C GLY A 37 -11.55 -11.43 -4.53
N VAL A 38 -10.88 -10.51 -3.82
CA VAL A 38 -11.07 -9.07 -3.96
C VAL A 38 -9.75 -8.41 -4.36
N ILE A 39 -9.78 -7.63 -5.43
CA ILE A 39 -8.64 -6.85 -5.91
C ILE A 39 -8.77 -5.43 -5.37
N TYR A 40 -7.77 -5.00 -4.61
CA TYR A 40 -7.66 -3.64 -4.08
C TYR A 40 -6.68 -2.84 -4.92
N ILE A 41 -7.11 -1.67 -5.34
CA ILE A 41 -6.34 -0.74 -6.16
C ILE A 41 -6.35 0.65 -5.54
N ALA A 42 -5.30 1.42 -5.84
CA ALA A 42 -5.25 2.84 -5.54
C ALA A 42 -4.62 3.58 -6.71
N SER A 43 -4.99 4.83 -6.89
CA SER A 43 -4.39 5.72 -7.88
C SER A 43 -4.09 7.08 -7.27
N TYR A 44 -3.24 7.84 -7.95
CA TYR A 44 -2.83 9.18 -7.50
C TYR A 44 -4.01 10.16 -7.44
N HIS A 45 -4.90 10.11 -8.44
CA HIS A 45 -6.04 11.04 -8.56
C HIS A 45 -7.42 10.37 -8.48
N GLY A 46 -7.48 9.05 -8.59
CA GLY A 46 -8.75 8.30 -8.71
C GLY A 46 -9.27 7.70 -7.42
N GLY A 47 -8.55 7.87 -6.31
CA GLY A 47 -8.94 7.25 -5.05
C GLY A 47 -8.51 5.79 -4.91
N ALA A 48 -9.12 5.08 -3.97
CA ALA A 48 -8.96 3.65 -3.77
C ALA A 48 -10.27 2.91 -4.06
N ALA A 49 -10.18 1.68 -4.53
CA ALA A 49 -11.35 0.85 -4.81
C ALA A 49 -11.09 -0.64 -4.50
N ALA A 50 -12.17 -1.37 -4.23
CA ALA A 50 -12.19 -2.82 -4.20
C ALA A 50 -13.04 -3.34 -5.35
N ILE A 51 -12.54 -4.36 -6.03
CA ILE A 51 -13.15 -4.96 -7.21
C ILE A 51 -13.25 -6.46 -6.96
N SER A 52 -14.40 -7.04 -7.23
CA SER A 52 -14.58 -8.49 -7.20
C SER A 52 -13.77 -9.14 -8.32
N GLU A 53 -12.92 -10.12 -7.99
CA GLU A 53 -12.14 -10.87 -8.98
C GLU A 53 -13.03 -11.70 -9.91
N SER A 54 -14.17 -12.18 -9.41
CA SER A 54 -15.03 -13.13 -10.13
C SER A 54 -15.80 -12.51 -11.30
N ASP A 55 -16.24 -11.27 -11.17
CA ASP A 55 -17.14 -10.58 -12.11
C ASP A 55 -16.69 -9.18 -12.52
N GLY A 56 -15.71 -8.61 -11.81
CA GLY A 56 -15.17 -7.27 -12.05
C GLY A 56 -16.03 -6.15 -11.45
N ASP A 57 -17.02 -6.49 -10.63
CA ASP A 57 -17.88 -5.50 -10.00
C ASP A 57 -17.12 -4.68 -8.96
N VAL A 58 -17.36 -3.37 -8.92
CA VAL A 58 -16.81 -2.46 -7.91
C VAL A 58 -17.59 -2.65 -6.61
N LEU A 59 -16.94 -3.21 -5.60
CA LEU A 59 -17.55 -3.45 -4.29
C LEU A 59 -17.66 -2.17 -3.47
N TRP A 60 -16.63 -1.34 -3.53
CA TRP A 60 -16.62 0.00 -2.94
C TRP A 60 -15.58 0.89 -3.62
N ARG A 61 -15.75 2.21 -3.47
CA ARG A 61 -14.79 3.25 -3.86
C ARG A 61 -14.66 4.27 -2.74
N ASN A 62 -13.42 4.72 -2.50
CA ASN A 62 -13.11 5.80 -1.56
C ASN A 62 -12.24 6.84 -2.28
N GLU A 63 -12.85 7.98 -2.62
CA GLU A 63 -12.19 9.08 -3.35
C GLU A 63 -11.30 9.95 -2.45
N THR A 64 -11.35 9.77 -1.13
CA THR A 64 -10.56 10.56 -0.17
C THR A 64 -9.18 9.99 0.09
N VAL A 65 -8.96 8.71 -0.24
CA VAL A 65 -7.69 8.01 -0.09
C VAL A 65 -7.07 7.82 -1.45
N SER A 66 -5.85 8.29 -1.63
CA SER A 66 -5.07 8.10 -2.86
C SER A 66 -3.70 7.54 -2.51
N SER A 67 -3.02 6.92 -3.48
CA SER A 67 -1.64 6.50 -3.32
C SER A 67 -0.93 6.46 -4.68
N ASN A 68 0.35 6.82 -4.64
CA ASN A 68 1.30 6.67 -5.75
C ASN A 68 2.53 5.86 -5.36
N THR A 69 2.63 5.44 -4.11
CA THR A 69 3.78 4.68 -3.60
C THR A 69 3.46 3.21 -3.36
N GLY A 70 2.21 2.88 -3.16
CA GLY A 70 1.75 1.52 -2.94
C GLY A 70 0.84 1.36 -1.74
N LEU A 71 0.34 0.14 -1.60
CA LEU A 71 -0.52 -0.24 -0.51
C LEU A 71 -0.02 -1.53 0.16
N SER A 72 -0.51 -1.77 1.37
CA SER A 72 -0.33 -3.02 2.12
C SER A 72 -1.62 -3.38 2.82
N ASN A 73 -1.71 -4.62 3.25
CA ASN A 73 -2.84 -5.10 4.01
C ASN A 73 -2.39 -5.98 5.19
N ASP A 74 -3.24 -6.04 6.20
CA ASP A 74 -3.31 -7.14 7.14
C ASP A 74 -4.57 -7.98 6.87
N TYR A 75 -5.03 -8.77 7.84
CA TYR A 75 -6.23 -9.60 7.69
C TYR A 75 -7.55 -8.81 7.58
N ARG A 76 -7.57 -7.51 7.90
CA ARG A 76 -8.79 -6.70 8.00
C ARG A 76 -8.69 -5.33 7.33
N PHE A 77 -7.50 -4.75 7.31
CA PHE A 77 -7.28 -3.37 6.90
C PHE A 77 -6.34 -3.26 5.72
N LEU A 78 -6.49 -2.15 4.99
CA LEU A 78 -5.55 -1.67 3.99
C LEU A 78 -4.83 -0.45 4.55
N TYR A 79 -3.58 -0.28 4.13
CA TYR A 79 -2.74 0.85 4.52
C TYR A 79 -2.14 1.49 3.29
N PHE A 80 -2.14 2.82 3.25
CA PHE A 80 -1.70 3.63 2.11
C PHE A 80 -0.79 4.76 2.58
N SER A 81 0.23 5.10 1.79
CA SER A 81 0.90 6.40 1.88
C SER A 81 0.42 7.26 0.72
N ASP A 82 -0.14 8.43 1.00
CA ASP A 82 -0.62 9.34 -0.03
C ASP A 82 0.48 10.29 -0.56
N SER A 83 0.17 11.04 -1.61
CA SER A 83 1.13 11.93 -2.30
C SER A 83 1.63 13.11 -1.48
N ILE A 84 1.03 13.37 -0.33
CA ILE A 84 1.44 14.41 0.62
C ILE A 84 1.93 13.81 1.94
N ASP A 85 2.30 12.52 1.90
CA ASP A 85 2.93 11.78 2.99
C ASP A 85 2.04 11.57 4.23
N ASN A 86 0.72 11.50 4.04
CA ASN A 86 -0.11 10.95 5.09
C ASN A 86 -0.16 9.43 4.96
N VAL A 87 -0.25 8.75 6.11
CA VAL A 87 -0.51 7.32 6.16
C VAL A 87 -1.96 7.10 6.58
N TRP A 88 -2.66 6.23 5.85
CA TRP A 88 -4.06 5.93 6.07
C TRP A 88 -4.27 4.47 6.43
N GLN A 89 -5.30 4.22 7.26
CA GLN A 89 -5.89 2.90 7.42
C GLN A 89 -7.33 2.91 6.91
N VAL A 90 -7.66 1.90 6.13
CA VAL A 90 -8.99 1.74 5.49
C VAL A 90 -9.49 0.32 5.74
N GLU A 91 -10.75 0.18 6.09
CA GLU A 91 -11.36 -1.15 6.26
C GLU A 91 -11.54 -1.84 4.90
N GLN A 92 -11.05 -3.07 4.76
CA GLN A 92 -11.10 -3.83 3.50
C GLN A 92 -12.53 -4.04 2.98
N ARG A 93 -13.47 -4.32 3.89
CA ARG A 93 -14.83 -4.68 3.53
C ARG A 93 -15.67 -3.50 3.04
N THR A 94 -15.44 -2.31 3.56
CA THR A 94 -16.31 -1.14 3.36
C THR A 94 -15.63 0.02 2.66
N GLY A 95 -14.29 0.05 2.61
CA GLY A 95 -13.53 1.20 2.14
C GLY A 95 -13.53 2.39 3.11
N ALA A 96 -14.07 2.23 4.34
CA ALA A 96 -14.13 3.30 5.32
C ALA A 96 -12.73 3.64 5.86
N SER A 97 -12.37 4.93 5.85
CA SER A 97 -11.13 5.41 6.48
C SER A 97 -11.30 5.43 7.99
N LEU A 98 -10.40 4.77 8.73
CA LEU A 98 -10.43 4.67 10.18
C LEU A 98 -9.56 5.70 10.86
N TRP A 99 -8.32 5.84 10.41
CA TRP A 99 -7.42 6.88 10.87
C TRP A 99 -6.54 7.41 9.73
N LYS A 100 -5.99 8.61 9.95
CA LYS A 100 -5.06 9.30 9.07
C LYS A 100 -3.94 9.93 9.90
N GLN A 101 -2.71 9.46 9.69
CA GLN A 101 -1.50 10.08 10.26
C GLN A 101 -1.00 11.20 9.34
N LYS A 102 -0.78 12.42 9.89
CA LYS A 102 -0.42 13.62 9.12
C LYS A 102 0.94 14.23 9.51
N GLU A 103 1.59 13.71 10.56
CA GLU A 103 2.80 14.32 11.13
C GLU A 103 4.06 14.05 10.29
N LEU A 104 3.96 13.13 9.31
CA LEU A 104 5.06 12.77 8.41
C LEU A 104 5.03 13.54 7.08
N HIS A 105 4.30 14.65 7.04
CA HIS A 105 4.16 15.48 5.83
C HIS A 105 5.51 15.90 5.24
N GLN A 106 5.63 15.88 3.91
CA GLN A 106 6.83 16.22 3.12
C GLN A 106 8.05 15.32 3.37
N ARG A 107 7.87 14.09 3.84
CA ARG A 107 8.96 13.15 4.07
C ARG A 107 9.20 12.16 2.93
N LYS A 108 8.40 12.23 1.85
CA LYS A 108 8.48 11.31 0.70
C LYS A 108 8.46 9.86 1.16
N LEU A 109 7.36 9.49 1.78
CA LEU A 109 7.21 8.17 2.40
C LEU A 109 7.17 7.07 1.35
N THR A 110 7.72 5.92 1.69
CA THR A 110 7.53 4.68 0.95
C THR A 110 6.08 4.17 1.09
N ALA A 111 5.72 3.18 0.27
CA ALA A 111 4.57 2.34 0.60
C ALA A 111 4.74 1.75 2.02
N PRO A 112 3.64 1.61 2.78
CA PRO A 112 3.70 1.03 4.12
C PRO A 112 3.94 -0.48 4.06
N ALA A 113 4.57 -1.03 5.09
CA ALA A 113 4.62 -2.46 5.37
C ALA A 113 4.03 -2.75 6.75
N ILE A 114 3.42 -3.92 6.91
CA ILE A 114 2.79 -4.31 8.17
C ILE A 114 3.67 -5.32 8.88
N TYR A 115 3.97 -5.02 10.14
CA TYR A 115 4.74 -5.87 11.04
C TYR A 115 4.02 -5.96 12.38
N ASP A 116 3.42 -7.10 12.69
CA ASP A 116 2.55 -7.28 13.86
C ASP A 116 1.49 -6.17 13.95
N ASN A 117 1.48 -5.39 15.03
CA ASN A 117 0.59 -4.25 15.22
C ASN A 117 1.25 -2.90 14.83
N TYR A 118 2.20 -2.93 13.92
CA TYR A 118 2.91 -1.73 13.46
C TYR A 118 2.77 -1.53 11.97
N VAL A 119 2.62 -0.27 11.57
CA VAL A 119 2.78 0.19 10.19
C VAL A 119 4.16 0.83 10.06
N VAL A 120 4.98 0.31 9.14
CA VAL A 120 6.37 0.72 8.95
C VAL A 120 6.51 1.43 7.61
N VAL A 121 7.07 2.64 7.61
CA VAL A 121 7.38 3.40 6.40
C VAL A 121 8.80 3.95 6.46
N GLY A 122 9.48 3.99 5.32
CA GLY A 122 10.75 4.69 5.15
C GLY A 122 10.57 6.10 4.62
N ASP A 123 11.59 6.95 4.76
CA ASP A 123 11.56 8.31 4.24
C ASP A 123 12.81 8.71 3.45
N PHE A 124 12.78 9.90 2.85
CA PHE A 124 13.87 10.42 2.00
C PHE A 124 15.15 10.78 2.77
N GLU A 125 15.10 10.92 4.09
CA GLU A 125 16.26 11.20 4.93
C GLU A 125 16.90 9.94 5.53
N GLY A 126 16.38 8.75 5.17
CA GLY A 126 16.89 7.47 5.65
C GLY A 126 16.36 7.04 7.02
N TYR A 127 15.24 7.64 7.46
CA TYR A 127 14.55 7.19 8.66
C TYR A 127 13.49 6.16 8.33
N VAL A 128 13.33 5.22 9.25
CA VAL A 128 12.21 4.27 9.32
C VAL A 128 11.30 4.71 10.46
N HIS A 129 10.04 4.93 10.16
CA HIS A 129 9.01 5.32 11.12
C HIS A 129 8.14 4.11 11.46
N TRP A 130 7.83 3.97 12.73
CA TRP A 130 6.97 2.93 13.28
C TRP A 130 5.71 3.58 13.82
N LEU A 131 4.57 3.24 13.22
CA LEU A 131 3.27 3.75 13.62
C LEU A 131 2.46 2.62 14.26
N SER A 132 1.60 2.95 15.20
CA SER A 132 0.61 2.02 15.74
C SER A 132 -0.43 1.69 14.65
N ALA A 133 -0.71 0.42 14.42
CA ALA A 133 -1.78 0.02 13.52
C ALA A 133 -3.16 0.36 14.08
N ASP A 134 -3.32 0.54 15.41
CA ASP A 134 -4.61 0.81 16.02
C ASP A 134 -5.10 2.24 15.76
N ASP A 135 -4.18 3.23 15.83
CA ASP A 135 -4.55 4.66 15.82
C ASP A 135 -3.65 5.54 14.92
N GLY A 136 -2.65 4.96 14.24
CA GLY A 136 -1.71 5.68 13.38
C GLY A 136 -0.68 6.53 14.12
N ARG A 137 -0.66 6.53 15.46
CA ARG A 137 0.28 7.30 16.25
C ARG A 137 1.71 6.85 16.02
N GLN A 138 2.65 7.78 15.84
CA GLN A 138 4.05 7.46 15.74
C GLN A 138 4.60 6.97 17.10
N LEU A 139 5.11 5.74 17.12
CA LEU A 139 5.68 5.10 18.30
C LEU A 139 7.18 5.27 18.39
N GLY A 140 7.85 5.42 17.24
CA GLY A 140 9.28 5.63 17.18
C GLY A 140 9.79 5.83 15.77
N ARG A 141 11.06 6.21 15.67
CA ARG A 141 11.79 6.25 14.41
C ARG A 141 13.25 5.88 14.63
N ILE A 142 13.86 5.32 13.62
CA ILE A 142 15.29 5.01 13.62
C ILE A 142 15.91 5.43 12.29
N LYS A 143 17.08 6.04 12.33
CA LYS A 143 17.88 6.33 11.14
C LYS A 143 18.69 5.09 10.77
N VAL A 144 18.54 4.60 9.54
CA VAL A 144 19.24 3.40 9.05
C VAL A 144 20.23 3.70 7.93
N ALA A 145 20.07 4.83 7.24
CA ALA A 145 20.95 5.27 6.16
C ALA A 145 21.10 6.79 6.13
N ASP A 146 22.11 7.28 5.41
CA ASP A 146 22.28 8.72 5.13
C ASP A 146 21.69 9.11 3.75
N SER A 147 20.96 8.19 3.13
CA SER A 147 20.27 8.34 1.85
C SER A 147 18.80 7.96 1.95
N ALA A 148 18.05 8.32 0.93
CA ALA A 148 16.61 8.03 0.87
C ALA A 148 16.32 6.52 0.88
N ILE A 149 15.23 6.17 1.55
CA ILE A 149 14.58 4.87 1.47
C ILE A 149 13.40 5.05 0.50
N ASP A 150 13.52 4.50 -0.71
CA ASP A 150 12.46 4.57 -1.73
C ASP A 150 11.73 3.23 -1.88
N ALA A 151 12.39 2.13 -1.53
CA ALA A 151 11.81 0.81 -1.61
C ALA A 151 10.87 0.57 -0.42
N LYS A 152 9.70 -0.02 -0.71
CA LYS A 152 8.78 -0.50 0.33
C LYS A 152 9.53 -1.44 1.29
N PRO A 153 9.41 -1.28 2.62
CA PRO A 153 9.94 -2.23 3.58
C PRO A 153 9.39 -3.64 3.34
N ILE A 154 10.23 -4.65 3.52
CA ILE A 154 9.83 -6.06 3.36
C ILE A 154 9.83 -6.71 4.73
N VAL A 155 8.74 -7.41 5.06
CA VAL A 155 8.60 -8.14 6.32
C VAL A 155 8.67 -9.64 6.07
N VAL A 156 9.65 -10.30 6.68
CA VAL A 156 9.82 -11.76 6.61
C VAL A 156 10.22 -12.26 8.00
N ASP A 157 9.57 -13.29 8.49
CA ASP A 157 9.90 -13.98 9.75
C ASP A 157 10.18 -13.03 10.92
N SER A 158 9.27 -12.12 11.20
CA SER A 158 9.41 -11.13 12.28
C SER A 158 10.64 -10.22 12.15
N THR A 159 11.07 -9.94 10.92
CA THR A 159 12.15 -9.01 10.60
C THR A 159 11.70 -8.06 9.50
N VAL A 160 11.93 -6.77 9.72
CA VAL A 160 11.70 -5.73 8.71
C VAL A 160 13.01 -5.43 8.01
N TYR A 161 13.05 -5.66 6.71
CA TYR A 161 14.19 -5.36 5.86
C TYR A 161 13.97 -4.03 5.15
N ILE A 162 14.97 -3.17 5.24
CA ILE A 162 14.98 -1.83 4.64
C ILE A 162 16.14 -1.75 3.66
N TYR A 163 15.88 -1.23 2.48
CA TYR A 163 16.89 -0.97 1.48
C TYR A 163 16.90 0.51 1.11
N ALA A 164 18.07 1.16 1.23
CA ALA A 164 18.26 2.57 0.92
C ALA A 164 19.05 2.76 -0.39
N LYS A 165 18.97 3.95 -0.98
CA LYS A 165 19.58 4.29 -2.27
C LYS A 165 21.10 4.16 -2.31
N ASP A 166 21.78 4.32 -1.20
CA ASP A 166 23.23 4.15 -1.09
C ASP A 166 23.69 2.69 -1.04
N GLY A 167 22.76 1.74 -1.15
CA GLY A 167 23.02 0.31 -1.05
C GLY A 167 22.94 -0.24 0.37
N THR A 168 22.65 0.58 1.37
CA THR A 168 22.47 0.11 2.76
C THR A 168 21.30 -0.85 2.84
N LEU A 169 21.53 -2.04 3.38
CA LEU A 169 20.52 -3.03 3.74
C LEU A 169 20.48 -3.17 5.27
N ALA A 170 19.38 -2.78 5.88
CA ALA A 170 19.16 -2.91 7.32
C ALA A 170 18.10 -3.97 7.64
N ALA A 171 18.30 -4.70 8.72
CA ALA A 171 17.34 -5.66 9.26
C ALA A 171 16.94 -5.23 10.69
N LEU A 172 15.67 -4.92 10.87
CA LEU A 172 15.11 -4.38 12.10
C LEU A 172 14.17 -5.39 12.75
N LYS A 173 14.23 -5.48 14.08
CA LYS A 173 13.30 -6.25 14.90
C LYS A 173 12.83 -5.43 16.07
N THR A 174 11.58 -5.58 16.48
CA THR A 174 11.15 -5.07 17.78
C THR A 174 11.79 -5.89 18.88
N ARG A 175 12.20 -5.24 19.97
CA ARG A 175 12.50 -5.98 21.21
C ARG A 175 11.15 -6.32 21.86
N ALA A 176 10.98 -7.57 22.24
CA ALA A 176 9.91 -7.90 23.18
C ALA A 176 10.07 -7.07 24.46
N PRO A 177 8.99 -6.55 25.03
CA PRO A 177 9.04 -5.80 26.28
C PRO A 177 9.56 -6.63 27.43
#